data_9b786261a0e07774acd21ff515da9b29
#
_entry.id   9b786261a0e07774acd21ff515da9b29
#
_cell.length_a   1.000
_cell.length_b   1.000
_cell.length_c   1.000
_cell.angle_alpha   90.00
_cell.angle_beta   90.00
_cell.angle_gamma   90.00
#
_symmetry.space_group_name_H-M   'P 1'
#
loop_
_entity.id
_entity.type
_entity.pdbx_description
1 polymer ?
#
loop_
_entity_poly.entity_id
_entity_poly.type
_entity_poly.pdbx_seq_one_letter_code
_entity_poly.pdbx_strand_id
1 'polypeptide(L)'
;MKYPIGIQSFDRIREDGYVYVDKTALIYELVSKGTIYFLSRPRRFGKSLLISTLENYFLGRKELFRGLAIDTLEKEWKEYPVFHLDFNGGNFDKDGELDKRILGYLETWENQWGKDTLFISFLQEKHRFSPVIPKYSLSIS
;
A
#
# COMPACT_ATOMS: atom_id res chain seq x y z
N MET A 1 21.81 -3.37 19.14
CA MET A 1 21.28 -3.45 17.77
C MET A 1 20.05 -4.35 17.81
N LYS A 2 18.85 -3.85 17.44
CA LYS A 2 17.60 -4.63 17.49
C LYS A 2 17.28 -5.16 16.08
N TYR A 3 17.15 -6.48 15.93
CA TYR A 3 16.78 -7.09 14.64
C TYR A 3 15.26 -7.32 14.58
N PRO A 4 14.59 -6.99 13.44
CA PRO A 4 13.14 -7.10 13.28
C PRO A 4 12.69 -8.53 12.98
N ILE A 5 12.79 -9.43 13.98
CA ILE A 5 12.39 -10.83 13.81
C ILE A 5 10.87 -10.90 13.74
N GLY A 6 10.33 -11.29 12.57
CA GLY A 6 8.89 -11.43 12.35
C GLY A 6 8.12 -10.11 12.17
N ILE A 7 8.79 -8.96 12.20
CA ILE A 7 8.15 -7.66 11.98
C ILE A 7 8.11 -7.36 10.49
N GLN A 8 6.91 -7.12 9.96
CA GLN A 8 6.66 -6.85 8.53
C GLN A 8 6.13 -5.44 8.29
N SER A 9 5.98 -4.65 9.35
CA SER A 9 5.47 -3.27 9.34
C SER A 9 6.64 -2.31 9.33
N PHE A 10 6.72 -1.45 8.32
CA PHE A 10 7.81 -0.49 8.13
C PHE A 10 7.81 0.58 9.23
N ASP A 11 6.63 1.10 9.56
CA ASP A 11 6.43 2.07 10.63
C ASP A 11 6.99 1.55 11.95
N ARG A 12 6.60 0.33 12.38
CA ARG A 12 7.14 -0.29 13.60
C ARG A 12 8.65 -0.46 13.56
N ILE A 13 9.21 -0.87 12.43
CA ILE A 13 10.67 -1.02 12.29
C ILE A 13 11.35 0.33 12.55
N ARG A 14 10.80 1.41 12.03
CA ARG A 14 11.39 2.74 12.16
C ARG A 14 11.15 3.37 13.53
N GLU A 15 9.93 3.29 14.04
CA GLU A 15 9.53 3.88 15.34
C GLU A 15 10.23 3.19 16.51
N ASP A 16 10.32 1.87 16.50
CA ASP A 16 10.95 1.09 17.56
C ASP A 16 12.49 0.99 17.44
N GLY A 17 13.08 1.58 16.41
CA GLY A 17 14.53 1.63 16.19
C GLY A 17 15.15 0.28 15.82
N TYR A 18 14.43 -0.56 15.09
CA TYR A 18 14.98 -1.79 14.55
C TYR A 18 15.91 -1.52 13.37
N VAL A 19 16.81 -2.46 13.12
CA VAL A 19 17.68 -2.42 11.93
C VAL A 19 16.83 -2.55 10.68
N TYR A 20 16.98 -1.59 9.78
CA TYR A 20 16.37 -1.61 8.46
C TYR A 20 17.45 -1.63 7.37
N VAL A 21 17.37 -2.61 6.47
CA VAL A 21 18.23 -2.65 5.29
C VAL A 21 17.64 -1.70 4.24
N ASP A 22 18.27 -0.56 4.08
CA ASP A 22 17.76 0.49 3.21
C ASP A 22 17.81 0.09 1.73
N LYS A 23 16.64 -0.03 1.13
CA LYS A 23 16.40 -0.23 -0.30
C LYS A 23 15.47 0.84 -0.87
N THR A 24 15.30 1.96 -0.15
CA THR A 24 14.32 2.99 -0.50
C THR A 24 14.68 3.75 -1.79
N ALA A 25 15.93 3.73 -2.21
CA ALA A 25 16.30 4.22 -3.54
C ALA A 25 15.57 3.46 -4.67
N LEU A 26 15.41 2.12 -4.52
CA LEU A 26 14.65 1.32 -5.48
C LEU A 26 13.15 1.62 -5.42
N ILE A 27 12.63 1.96 -4.24
CA ILE A 27 11.24 2.40 -4.08
C ILE A 27 11.02 3.71 -4.82
N TYR A 28 11.92 4.69 -4.65
CA TYR A 28 11.85 5.95 -5.38
C TYR A 28 11.88 5.74 -6.90
N GLU A 29 12.76 4.87 -7.39
CA GLU A 29 12.83 4.52 -8.80
C GLU A 29 11.54 3.86 -9.30
N LEU A 30 10.96 2.94 -8.52
CA LEU A 30 9.71 2.26 -8.82
C LEU A 30 8.55 3.25 -8.93
N VAL A 31 8.35 4.12 -7.96
CA VAL A 31 7.25 5.08 -7.96
C VAL A 31 7.40 6.19 -9.01
N SER A 32 8.65 6.48 -9.42
CA SER A 32 8.93 7.50 -10.44
C SER A 32 8.74 7.01 -11.87
N LYS A 33 8.90 5.72 -12.15
CA LYS A 33 8.98 5.17 -13.51
C LYS A 33 7.73 4.45 -14.00
N GLY A 34 6.85 4.01 -13.12
CA GLY A 34 5.73 3.19 -13.55
C GLY A 34 4.45 3.40 -12.77
N THR A 35 3.37 2.85 -13.32
CA THR A 35 2.01 2.97 -12.78
C THR A 35 1.43 1.64 -12.34
N ILE A 36 1.87 0.53 -12.92
CA ILE A 36 1.37 -0.82 -12.63
C ILE A 36 2.56 -1.74 -12.48
N TYR A 37 2.61 -2.47 -11.37
CA TYR A 37 3.65 -3.43 -11.07
C TYR A 37 3.07 -4.76 -10.62
N PHE A 38 3.68 -5.83 -11.07
CA PHE A 38 3.44 -7.18 -10.59
C PHE A 38 4.68 -7.67 -9.85
N LEU A 39 4.52 -8.09 -8.60
CA LEU A 39 5.61 -8.64 -7.79
C LEU A 39 5.33 -10.09 -7.43
N SER A 40 6.07 -11.01 -8.05
CA SER A 40 6.07 -12.42 -7.68
C SER A 40 7.33 -12.74 -6.88
N ARG A 41 7.15 -13.17 -5.63
CA ARG A 41 8.24 -13.64 -4.75
C ARG A 41 7.76 -14.77 -3.85
N PRO A 42 8.63 -15.70 -3.46
CA PRO A 42 8.30 -16.71 -2.47
C PRO A 42 7.83 -16.09 -1.14
N ARG A 43 7.19 -16.90 -0.30
CA ARG A 43 6.82 -16.49 1.05
C ARG A 43 8.07 -16.08 1.84
N ARG A 44 7.94 -15.10 2.76
CA ARG A 44 9.00 -14.56 3.64
C ARG A 44 10.13 -13.78 2.93
N PHE A 45 9.96 -13.41 1.67
CA PHE A 45 10.92 -12.56 0.93
C PHE A 45 10.56 -11.06 0.94
N GLY A 46 9.97 -10.59 2.02
CA GLY A 46 9.78 -9.17 2.28
C GLY A 46 8.67 -8.48 1.47
N LYS A 47 7.71 -9.22 0.88
CA LYS A 47 6.58 -8.63 0.17
C LYS A 47 5.77 -7.68 1.07
N SER A 48 5.36 -8.15 2.23
CA SER A 48 4.56 -7.36 3.18
C SER A 48 5.31 -6.12 3.68
N LEU A 49 6.61 -6.23 3.91
CA LEU A 49 7.43 -5.07 4.27
C LEU A 49 7.52 -4.05 3.13
N LEU A 50 7.69 -4.50 1.89
CA LEU A 50 7.70 -3.61 0.73
C LEU A 50 6.37 -2.86 0.61
N ILE A 51 5.24 -3.56 0.76
CA ILE A 51 3.92 -2.95 0.72
C ILE A 51 3.73 -1.93 1.84
N SER A 52 4.11 -2.30 3.07
CA SER A 52 4.06 -1.37 4.20
C SER A 52 4.96 -0.14 3.97
N THR A 53 6.12 -0.30 3.34
CA THR A 53 6.99 0.83 3.00
C THR A 53 6.36 1.74 1.95
N LEU A 54 5.77 1.18 0.89
CA LEU A 54 5.05 1.92 -0.15
C LEU A 54 3.83 2.64 0.41
N GLU A 55 3.06 1.98 1.27
CA GLU A 55 1.91 2.58 1.96
C GLU A 55 2.33 3.82 2.75
N ASN A 56 3.36 3.72 3.60
CA ASN A 56 3.86 4.86 4.36
C ASN A 56 4.44 5.97 3.47
N TYR A 57 5.05 5.61 2.34
CA TYR A 57 5.51 6.60 1.36
C TYR A 57 4.36 7.39 0.76
N PHE A 58 3.30 6.71 0.28
CA PHE A 58 2.15 7.38 -0.31
C PHE A 58 1.27 8.10 0.71
N LEU A 59 1.28 7.69 1.97
CA LEU A 59 0.67 8.45 3.07
C LEU A 59 1.48 9.71 3.46
N GLY A 60 2.60 9.98 2.79
CA GLY A 60 3.41 11.18 3.03
C GLY A 60 4.14 11.20 4.38
N ARG A 61 4.32 10.05 5.03
CA ARG A 61 4.97 9.93 6.35
C ARG A 61 6.48 10.09 6.28
N LYS A 62 6.92 11.28 5.89
CA LYS A 62 8.34 11.64 5.69
C LYS A 62 9.22 11.31 6.89
N GLU A 63 8.70 11.47 8.10
CA GLU A 63 9.43 11.25 9.35
C GLU A 63 10.00 9.82 9.47
N LEU A 64 9.29 8.82 8.93
CA LEU A 64 9.73 7.43 8.93
C LEU A 64 10.89 7.16 7.98
N PHE A 65 11.05 7.99 6.97
CA PHE A 65 12.10 7.85 5.94
C PHE A 65 13.36 8.67 6.23
N ARG A 66 13.36 9.43 7.32
CA ARG A 66 14.50 10.27 7.70
C ARG A 66 15.80 9.46 7.79
N GLY A 67 16.83 9.91 7.08
CA GLY A 67 18.13 9.25 7.02
C GLY A 67 18.21 8.02 6.10
N LEU A 68 17.16 7.71 5.34
CA LEU A 68 17.18 6.72 4.28
C LEU A 68 17.47 7.38 2.92
N ALA A 69 17.87 6.57 1.93
CA ALA A 69 18.23 7.08 0.61
C ALA A 69 17.11 7.92 -0.04
N ILE A 70 15.85 7.53 0.12
CA ILE A 70 14.70 8.24 -0.44
C ILE A 70 14.52 9.63 0.17
N ASP A 71 14.96 9.88 1.40
CA ASP A 71 14.85 11.19 2.07
C ASP A 71 15.61 12.29 1.30
N THR A 72 16.68 11.92 0.62
CA THR A 72 17.46 12.83 -0.23
C THR A 72 16.95 12.92 -1.65
N LEU A 73 16.30 11.89 -2.15
CA LEU A 73 15.80 11.77 -3.52
C LEU A 73 14.43 12.42 -3.69
N GLU A 74 13.53 12.19 -2.72
CA GLU A 74 12.17 12.74 -2.76
C GLU A 74 12.13 14.17 -2.24
N LYS A 75 11.67 15.09 -3.07
CA LYS A 75 11.54 16.51 -2.73
C LYS A 75 10.13 16.91 -2.33
N GLU A 76 9.13 16.23 -2.91
CA GLU A 76 7.73 16.56 -2.77
C GLU A 76 6.97 15.41 -2.08
N TRP A 77 7.05 15.35 -0.77
CA TRP A 77 6.30 14.39 0.03
C TRP A 77 4.81 14.71 -0.01
N LYS A 78 4.14 14.18 -1.04
CA LYS A 78 2.69 14.34 -1.23
C LYS A 78 1.95 13.22 -0.53
N GLU A 79 0.86 13.57 0.11
CA GLU A 79 -0.07 12.61 0.70
C GLU A 79 -1.10 12.16 -0.36
N TYR A 80 -1.26 10.86 -0.47
CA TYR A 80 -2.24 10.24 -1.36
C TYR A 80 -3.11 9.26 -0.57
N PRO A 81 -4.41 9.13 -0.92
CA PRO A 81 -5.22 8.05 -0.37
C PRO A 81 -4.66 6.70 -0.83
N VAL A 82 -4.43 5.81 0.12
CA VAL A 82 -3.90 4.46 -0.13
C VAL A 82 -5.00 3.43 0.11
N PHE A 83 -5.25 2.61 -0.90
CA PHE A 83 -6.24 1.53 -0.85
C PHE A 83 -5.52 0.18 -0.83
N HIS A 84 -5.31 -0.35 0.37
CA HIS A 84 -4.64 -1.63 0.57
C HIS A 84 -5.67 -2.75 0.67
N LEU A 85 -5.68 -3.66 -0.31
CA LEU A 85 -6.52 -4.85 -0.34
C LEU A 85 -5.71 -6.08 0.07
N ASP A 86 -6.13 -6.75 1.13
CA ASP A 86 -5.56 -8.02 1.57
C ASP A 86 -6.62 -9.13 1.51
N PHE A 87 -6.39 -10.11 0.65
CA PHE A 87 -7.26 -11.26 0.47
C PHE A 87 -6.83 -12.49 1.26
N ASN A 88 -5.83 -12.38 2.14
CA ASN A 88 -5.43 -13.47 3.01
C ASN A 88 -6.54 -13.84 4.01
N GLY A 89 -6.70 -15.14 4.26
CA GLY A 89 -7.62 -15.66 5.28
C GLY A 89 -9.11 -15.64 4.89
N GLY A 90 -9.45 -15.30 3.65
CA GLY A 90 -10.83 -15.41 3.13
C GLY A 90 -11.10 -16.77 2.51
N ASN A 91 -12.28 -17.33 2.75
CA ASN A 91 -12.78 -18.48 1.98
C ASN A 91 -13.68 -17.95 0.86
N PHE A 92 -13.04 -17.55 -0.24
CA PHE A 92 -13.71 -16.93 -1.39
C PHE A 92 -14.44 -17.93 -2.30
N ASP A 93 -14.43 -19.23 -1.94
CA ASP A 93 -15.21 -20.28 -2.64
C ASP A 93 -16.71 -20.17 -2.33
N LYS A 94 -17.10 -19.39 -1.33
CA LYS A 94 -18.50 -19.13 -1.01
C LYS A 94 -19.00 -17.87 -1.72
N ASP A 95 -20.16 -18.00 -2.33
CA ASP A 95 -20.82 -16.88 -3.01
C ASP A 95 -21.01 -15.68 -2.05
N GLY A 96 -20.60 -14.51 -2.51
CA GLY A 96 -20.75 -13.24 -1.78
C GLY A 96 -19.69 -12.94 -0.70
N GLU A 97 -18.75 -13.84 -0.39
CA GLU A 97 -17.69 -13.55 0.60
C GLU A 97 -16.70 -12.50 0.07
N LEU A 98 -16.39 -12.53 -1.22
CA LEU A 98 -15.56 -11.50 -1.86
C LEU A 98 -16.24 -10.13 -1.81
N ASP A 99 -17.53 -10.07 -2.13
CA ASP A 99 -18.31 -8.83 -2.12
C ASP A 99 -18.36 -8.22 -0.71
N LYS A 100 -18.61 -9.03 0.31
CA LYS A 100 -18.58 -8.58 1.72
C LYS A 100 -17.22 -8.03 2.12
N ARG A 101 -16.14 -8.69 1.70
CA ARG A 101 -14.79 -8.23 1.99
C ARG A 101 -14.48 -6.88 1.35
N ILE A 102 -14.83 -6.73 0.08
CA ILE A 102 -14.67 -5.47 -0.65
C ILE A 102 -15.52 -4.37 -0.02
N LEU A 103 -16.78 -4.64 0.30
CA LEU A 103 -17.65 -3.66 0.97
C LEU A 103 -17.08 -3.19 2.32
N GLY A 104 -16.52 -4.12 3.11
CA GLY A 104 -15.87 -3.76 4.38
C GLY A 104 -14.65 -2.84 4.19
N TYR A 105 -13.85 -3.05 3.15
CA TYR A 105 -12.76 -2.12 2.81
C TYR A 105 -13.30 -0.76 2.39
N LEU A 106 -14.35 -0.73 1.59
CA LEU A 106 -14.96 0.53 1.13
C LEU A 106 -15.49 1.37 2.29
N GLU A 107 -16.22 0.78 3.23
CA GLU A 107 -16.69 1.47 4.43
C GLU A 107 -15.52 2.05 5.24
N THR A 108 -14.43 1.28 5.38
CA THR A 108 -13.23 1.74 6.09
C THR A 108 -12.60 2.94 5.39
N TRP A 109 -12.48 2.91 4.07
CA TRP A 109 -11.89 4.00 3.29
C TRP A 109 -12.81 5.22 3.20
N GLU A 110 -14.13 5.04 3.11
CA GLU A 110 -15.11 6.14 3.19
C GLU A 110 -15.03 6.87 4.52
N ASN A 111 -14.83 6.14 5.61
CA ASN A 111 -14.68 6.73 6.94
C ASN A 111 -13.34 7.47 7.08
N GLN A 112 -12.29 7.00 6.42
CA GLN A 112 -10.95 7.58 6.50
C GLN A 112 -10.78 8.78 5.56
N TRP A 113 -11.29 8.70 4.32
CA TRP A 113 -11.02 9.65 3.26
C TRP A 113 -12.24 10.49 2.83
N GLY A 114 -13.44 10.20 3.36
CA GLY A 114 -14.69 10.86 3.02
C GLY A 114 -15.43 10.20 1.85
N LYS A 115 -16.75 10.42 1.82
CA LYS A 115 -17.66 9.80 0.83
C LYS A 115 -17.55 10.40 -0.59
N ASP A 116 -17.00 11.60 -0.72
CA ASP A 116 -16.87 12.31 -2.01
C ASP A 116 -15.65 11.87 -2.82
N THR A 117 -14.85 10.95 -2.30
CA THR A 117 -13.75 10.38 -3.05
C THR A 117 -14.34 9.48 -4.14
N LEU A 118 -13.96 9.68 -5.39
CA LEU A 118 -14.34 9.04 -6.67
C LEU A 118 -14.65 7.51 -6.64
N PHE A 119 -14.66 6.90 -5.50
CA PHE A 119 -14.80 5.45 -5.30
C PHE A 119 -16.25 4.96 -5.42
N ILE A 120 -17.23 5.78 -5.04
CA ILE A 120 -18.65 5.41 -5.15
C ILE A 120 -19.09 5.37 -6.62
N SER A 121 -18.58 6.28 -7.46
CA SER A 121 -18.86 6.26 -8.90
C SER A 121 -18.24 5.05 -9.59
N PHE A 122 -17.09 4.56 -9.12
CA PHE A 122 -16.43 3.37 -9.67
C PHE A 122 -17.23 2.08 -9.42
N LEU A 123 -17.93 1.96 -8.29
CA LEU A 123 -18.75 0.79 -7.97
C LEU A 123 -20.19 0.87 -8.46
N GLN A 124 -20.74 2.06 -8.60
CA GLN A 124 -22.07 2.25 -9.16
C GLN A 124 -22.09 2.01 -10.67
N GLU A 125 -20.96 2.20 -11.37
CA GLU A 125 -20.81 1.80 -12.78
C GLU A 125 -20.45 0.30 -12.92
N LYS A 126 -21.24 -0.57 -12.34
CA LYS A 126 -21.10 -2.05 -12.43
C LYS A 126 -21.11 -2.59 -13.88
N HIS A 127 -21.15 -1.75 -14.91
CA HIS A 127 -21.26 -2.16 -16.31
C HIS A 127 -20.28 -1.50 -17.31
N ARG A 128 -19.33 -0.69 -16.86
CA ARG A 128 -18.33 -0.15 -17.76
C ARG A 128 -16.95 -0.14 -17.10
N PHE A 129 -16.18 -1.18 -17.38
CA PHE A 129 -14.73 -1.14 -17.20
C PHE A 129 -14.16 -0.08 -18.15
N SER A 130 -13.99 1.12 -17.65
CA SER A 130 -13.02 2.06 -18.18
C SER A 130 -12.10 2.44 -17.03
N PRO A 131 -10.81 2.10 -17.09
CA PRO A 131 -9.92 2.29 -15.97
C PRO A 131 -9.50 3.76 -15.88
N VAL A 132 -10.25 4.57 -15.17
CA VAL A 132 -9.64 5.73 -14.52
C VAL A 132 -9.18 5.24 -13.15
N ILE A 133 -8.11 4.48 -13.17
CA ILE A 133 -7.39 4.08 -11.99
C ILE A 133 -6.78 5.36 -11.42
N PRO A 134 -7.02 5.71 -10.13
CA PRO A 134 -6.20 6.70 -9.45
C PRO A 134 -4.73 6.32 -9.65
N LYS A 135 -3.88 7.30 -9.84
CA LYS A 135 -2.51 7.14 -10.32
C LYS A 135 -1.67 6.07 -9.58
N TYR A 136 -2.19 5.56 -8.46
CA TYR A 136 -1.54 4.55 -7.64
C TYR A 136 -2.55 3.66 -6.91
N SER A 137 -2.77 2.45 -7.39
CA SER A 137 -3.45 1.38 -6.65
C SER A 137 -2.50 0.19 -6.49
N LEU A 138 -2.37 -0.31 -5.26
CA LEU A 138 -1.59 -1.49 -4.94
C LEU A 138 -2.54 -2.67 -4.78
N SER A 139 -2.52 -3.60 -5.73
CA SER A 139 -3.18 -4.89 -5.60
C SER A 139 -2.14 -5.98 -5.37
N ILE A 140 -2.33 -6.82 -4.35
CA ILE A 140 -1.45 -7.92 -4.02
C ILE A 140 -2.26 -9.20 -4.06
N SER A 141 -1.81 -10.12 -4.87
CA SER A 141 -2.23 -11.52 -4.87
C SER A 141 -1.32 -12.33 -3.96
#